data_dbe3ffcc5f55592005fe691760e3a64c
#
_entry.id   dbe3ffcc5f55592005fe691760e3a64c
#
_cell.length_a   1.000
_cell.length_b   1.000
_cell.length_c   1.000
_cell.angle_alpha   90.00
_cell.angle_beta   90.00
_cell.angle_gamma   90.00
#
_symmetry.space_group_name_H-M   'P 1'
#
loop_
_entity.id
_entity.type
_entity.pdbx_description
1 polymer ?
#
loop_
_entity_poly.entity_id
_entity_poly.type
_entity_poly.pdbx_seq_one_letter_code
_entity_poly.pdbx_strand_id
1 'polypeptide(L)'
;MSLRSDPLDRLAIPDGTHVEEHDLVADGDIIVGGQSTVEFGVRGQNVVAGERVKFGGDIEADGDCRLDMWCDVDGNVLVGEDAYLGERVHIAGQLMVSGDIDIGDDVDIEEGFEANGWIVIRNPVPTVVFLFIYLAQLLRLGEEAAAEEVFETLDAEREADPVLIPRSSHVSDAAWRVSTPATVGSNCRLHGTIRATALDIGADTE
;
A
#
# COMPACT_ATOMS: atom_id res chain seq x y z
N MET A 1 -4.63 29.52 3.82
CA MET A 1 -5.28 28.23 3.52
C MET A 1 -4.17 27.33 2.99
N SER A 2 -3.56 26.52 3.85
CA SER A 2 -2.48 25.61 3.43
C SER A 2 -3.14 24.45 2.67
N LEU A 3 -2.88 24.34 1.37
CA LEU A 3 -3.17 23.15 0.61
C LEU A 3 -2.36 22.03 1.28
N ARG A 4 -3.03 21.06 1.91
CA ARG A 4 -2.40 19.80 2.29
C ARG A 4 -1.83 19.24 1.00
N SER A 5 -0.51 19.17 0.91
CA SER A 5 0.13 18.39 -0.15
C SER A 5 -0.38 16.96 0.00
N ASP A 6 -0.86 16.39 -1.09
CA ASP A 6 -1.23 14.98 -1.15
C ASP A 6 0.00 14.18 -0.69
N PRO A 7 -0.10 13.29 0.32
CA PRO A 7 1.02 12.46 0.72
C PRO A 7 1.60 11.64 -0.44
N LEU A 8 0.79 11.36 -1.47
CA LEU A 8 1.22 10.64 -2.68
C LEU A 8 1.93 11.53 -3.72
N ASP A 9 2.08 12.83 -3.49
CA ASP A 9 2.88 13.74 -4.33
C ASP A 9 4.39 13.70 -4.00
N ARG A 10 4.79 12.88 -3.04
CA ARG A 10 6.17 12.82 -2.55
C ARG A 10 6.55 11.38 -2.23
N LEU A 11 7.67 10.93 -2.76
CA LEU A 11 8.30 9.68 -2.31
C LEU A 11 8.92 9.91 -0.93
N ALA A 12 8.48 9.14 0.05
CA ALA A 12 9.07 9.09 1.38
C ALA A 12 9.51 7.66 1.69
N ILE A 13 10.80 7.50 2.00
CA ILE A 13 11.39 6.24 2.44
C ILE A 13 11.78 6.43 3.90
N PRO A 14 11.09 5.77 4.85
CA PRO A 14 11.33 5.95 6.28
C PRO A 14 12.69 5.40 6.72
N ASP A 15 13.06 5.71 7.95
CA ASP A 15 14.27 5.22 8.59
C ASP A 15 14.30 3.70 8.63
N GLY A 16 15.47 3.10 8.35
CA GLY A 16 15.66 1.66 8.44
C GLY A 16 15.13 0.85 7.26
N THR A 17 14.50 1.47 6.25
CA THR A 17 14.07 0.75 5.04
C THR A 17 15.26 0.21 4.27
N HIS A 18 15.18 -1.03 3.78
CA HIS A 18 16.22 -1.67 2.96
C HIS A 18 15.61 -2.45 1.79
N VAL A 19 16.41 -2.63 0.76
CA VAL A 19 16.07 -3.46 -0.41
C VAL A 19 16.89 -4.74 -0.32
N GLU A 20 16.21 -5.87 -0.17
CA GLU A 20 16.80 -7.20 -0.08
C GLU A 20 16.46 -8.02 -1.32
N GLU A 21 17.48 -8.54 -2.00
CA GLU A 21 17.38 -9.54 -3.07
C GLU A 21 16.16 -9.38 -4.01
N HIS A 22 15.85 -8.14 -4.42
CA HIS A 22 14.72 -7.75 -5.28
C HIS A 22 13.39 -7.43 -4.56
N ASP A 23 13.41 -7.22 -3.24
CA ASP A 23 12.22 -6.78 -2.50
C ASP A 23 12.44 -5.46 -1.78
N LEU A 24 11.41 -4.62 -1.75
CA LEU A 24 11.34 -3.44 -0.89
C LEU A 24 10.78 -3.88 0.47
N VAL A 25 11.61 -3.83 1.51
CA VAL A 25 11.22 -4.23 2.87
C VAL A 25 11.11 -3.02 3.77
N ALA A 26 9.98 -2.88 4.43
CA ALA A 26 9.70 -1.84 5.42
C ALA A 26 9.06 -2.42 6.68
N ASP A 27 9.42 -1.90 7.85
CA ASP A 27 8.79 -2.29 9.12
C ASP A 27 7.35 -1.76 9.26
N GLY A 28 6.98 -0.76 8.48
CA GLY A 28 5.66 -0.11 8.48
C GLY A 28 4.84 -0.42 7.23
N ASP A 29 3.82 0.40 7.01
CA ASP A 29 2.95 0.29 5.86
C ASP A 29 3.65 0.67 4.55
N ILE A 30 3.26 0.04 3.45
CA ILE A 30 3.68 0.39 2.10
C ILE A 30 2.46 0.93 1.34
N ILE A 31 2.53 2.20 0.96
CA ILE A 31 1.46 2.86 0.20
C ILE A 31 1.98 3.21 -1.19
N VAL A 32 1.39 2.58 -2.21
CA VAL A 32 1.76 2.79 -3.61
C VAL A 32 0.69 3.60 -4.32
N GLY A 33 1.05 4.78 -4.79
CA GLY A 33 0.15 5.65 -5.56
C GLY A 33 -0.25 5.01 -6.90
N GLY A 34 -1.47 5.30 -7.35
CA GLY A 34 -2.01 4.72 -8.58
C GLY A 34 -1.14 4.97 -9.82
N GLN A 35 -1.25 4.09 -10.82
CA GLN A 35 -0.50 4.14 -12.10
C GLN A 35 1.02 4.06 -11.92
N SER A 36 1.49 3.45 -10.82
CA SER A 36 2.89 3.20 -10.55
C SER A 36 3.30 1.81 -11.02
N THR A 37 4.60 1.62 -11.27
CA THR A 37 5.20 0.32 -11.53
C THR A 37 6.33 0.09 -10.54
N VAL A 38 6.28 -1.05 -9.86
CA VAL A 38 7.31 -1.56 -8.96
C VAL A 38 7.79 -2.88 -9.55
N GLU A 39 9.01 -2.92 -10.08
CA GLU A 39 9.53 -4.07 -10.85
C GLU A 39 9.98 -5.26 -9.98
N PHE A 40 9.75 -5.21 -8.68
CA PHE A 40 10.13 -6.23 -7.71
C PHE A 40 9.05 -6.43 -6.65
N GLY A 41 9.30 -7.30 -5.68
CA GLY A 41 8.37 -7.59 -4.58
C GLY A 41 8.37 -6.50 -3.50
N VAL A 42 7.35 -6.52 -2.67
CA VAL A 42 7.21 -5.61 -1.53
C VAL A 42 6.83 -6.40 -0.28
N ARG A 43 7.44 -6.04 0.85
CA ARG A 43 7.11 -6.61 2.16
C ARG A 43 6.95 -5.49 3.20
N GLY A 44 5.81 -5.47 3.90
CA GLY A 44 5.52 -4.48 4.94
C GLY A 44 4.44 -4.91 5.91
N GLN A 45 4.11 -4.04 6.86
CA GLN A 45 3.03 -4.30 7.80
C GLN A 45 1.70 -4.38 7.06
N ASN A 46 1.29 -3.32 6.39
CA ASN A 46 0.15 -3.30 5.49
C ASN A 46 0.60 -2.86 4.10
N VAL A 47 -0.03 -3.39 3.06
CA VAL A 47 0.24 -2.99 1.68
C VAL A 47 -1.01 -2.41 1.04
N VAL A 48 -0.93 -1.15 0.62
CA VAL A 48 -2.03 -0.46 -0.06
C VAL A 48 -1.58 0.03 -1.43
N ALA A 49 -2.20 -0.47 -2.47
CA ALA A 49 -1.94 -0.04 -3.85
C ALA A 49 -3.15 0.69 -4.45
N GLY A 50 -2.91 1.85 -5.03
CA GLY A 50 -3.92 2.57 -5.81
C GLY A 50 -4.23 1.92 -7.15
N GLU A 51 -5.11 2.53 -7.95
CA GLU A 51 -5.54 2.01 -9.24
C GLU A 51 -4.37 1.78 -10.23
N ARG A 52 -4.40 0.70 -11.01
CA ARG A 52 -3.44 0.42 -12.08
C ARG A 52 -1.97 0.38 -11.63
N VAL A 53 -1.72 -0.11 -10.44
CA VAL A 53 -0.36 -0.39 -9.99
C VAL A 53 0.08 -1.74 -10.52
N LYS A 54 1.35 -1.82 -10.93
CA LYS A 54 1.99 -3.08 -11.36
C LYS A 54 3.11 -3.44 -10.40
N PHE A 55 3.11 -4.70 -9.97
CA PHE A 55 4.17 -5.30 -9.18
C PHE A 55 4.82 -6.43 -9.99
N GLY A 56 6.14 -6.40 -10.13
CA GLY A 56 6.92 -7.42 -10.84
C GLY A 56 7.42 -8.55 -9.93
N GLY A 57 6.96 -8.65 -8.69
CA GLY A 57 7.33 -9.67 -7.72
C GLY A 57 6.23 -9.91 -6.70
N ASP A 58 6.59 -10.61 -5.63
CA ASP A 58 5.66 -11.00 -4.58
C ASP A 58 5.22 -9.80 -3.72
N ILE A 59 4.02 -9.88 -3.17
CA ILE A 59 3.52 -8.97 -2.14
C ILE A 59 3.39 -9.75 -0.85
N GLU A 60 4.08 -9.30 0.20
CA GLU A 60 3.93 -9.84 1.56
C GLU A 60 3.46 -8.72 2.49
N ALA A 61 2.25 -8.86 3.03
CA ALA A 61 1.70 -8.01 4.07
C ALA A 61 1.56 -8.83 5.36
N ASP A 62 2.22 -8.41 6.44
CA ASP A 62 2.08 -9.06 7.73
C ASP A 62 0.68 -8.83 8.34
N GLY A 63 0.04 -7.70 8.03
CA GLY A 63 -1.34 -7.34 8.31
C GLY A 63 -2.21 -7.41 7.06
N ASP A 64 -2.83 -6.28 6.69
CA ASP A 64 -3.79 -6.19 5.58
C ASP A 64 -3.14 -5.90 4.23
N CYS A 65 -3.77 -6.41 3.17
CA CYS A 65 -3.43 -6.06 1.80
C CYS A 65 -4.64 -5.48 1.06
N ARG A 66 -4.47 -4.30 0.47
CA ARG A 66 -5.48 -3.67 -0.36
C ARG A 66 -4.93 -3.33 -1.73
N LEU A 67 -5.44 -3.99 -2.75
CA LEU A 67 -5.19 -3.70 -4.15
C LEU A 67 -6.42 -3.04 -4.77
N ASP A 68 -6.30 -1.80 -5.25
CA ASP A 68 -7.39 -1.12 -5.93
C ASP A 68 -7.55 -1.64 -7.37
N MET A 69 -8.53 -1.12 -8.10
CA MET A 69 -8.92 -1.64 -9.42
C MET A 69 -7.77 -1.65 -10.44
N TRP A 70 -7.76 -2.70 -11.29
CA TRP A 70 -6.78 -2.92 -12.37
C TRP A 70 -5.31 -3.03 -11.89
N CYS A 71 -5.07 -3.43 -10.66
CA CYS A 71 -3.73 -3.80 -10.24
C CYS A 71 -3.31 -5.11 -10.90
N ASP A 72 -2.01 -5.24 -11.15
CA ASP A 72 -1.38 -6.38 -11.82
C ASP A 72 -0.18 -6.83 -10.98
N VAL A 73 -0.16 -8.10 -10.57
CA VAL A 73 0.89 -8.67 -9.72
C VAL A 73 1.47 -9.90 -10.41
N ASP A 74 2.75 -9.82 -10.81
CA ASP A 74 3.45 -10.92 -11.49
C ASP A 74 3.90 -12.04 -10.54
N GLY A 75 3.70 -11.89 -9.23
CA GLY A 75 4.10 -12.83 -8.18
C GLY A 75 2.94 -13.32 -7.31
N ASN A 76 3.30 -13.88 -6.16
CA ASN A 76 2.35 -14.32 -5.14
C ASN A 76 1.92 -13.14 -4.25
N VAL A 77 0.75 -13.29 -3.62
CA VAL A 77 0.27 -12.34 -2.61
C VAL A 77 0.04 -13.10 -1.31
N LEU A 78 0.82 -12.77 -0.28
CA LEU A 78 0.73 -13.35 1.05
C LEU A 78 0.23 -12.28 2.04
N VAL A 79 -0.85 -12.59 2.75
CA VAL A 79 -1.51 -11.64 3.64
C VAL A 79 -1.75 -12.28 5.00
N GLY A 80 -1.22 -11.64 6.05
CA GLY A 80 -1.31 -12.13 7.43
C GLY A 80 -2.69 -11.93 8.07
N GLU A 81 -3.43 -10.93 7.63
CA GLU A 81 -4.79 -10.63 8.11
C GLU A 81 -5.77 -10.62 6.93
N ASP A 82 -6.35 -9.49 6.58
CA ASP A 82 -7.43 -9.42 5.60
C ASP A 82 -6.94 -8.91 4.23
N ALA A 83 -7.57 -9.41 3.15
CA ALA A 83 -7.29 -8.98 1.80
C ALA A 83 -8.50 -8.33 1.13
N TYR A 84 -8.27 -7.18 0.50
CA TYR A 84 -9.24 -6.50 -0.34
C TYR A 84 -8.70 -6.37 -1.77
N LEU A 85 -9.41 -7.00 -2.72
CA LEU A 85 -9.10 -6.92 -4.15
C LEU A 85 -10.19 -6.13 -4.88
N GLY A 86 -9.82 -5.00 -5.48
CA GLY A 86 -10.68 -4.20 -6.33
C GLY A 86 -11.05 -4.92 -7.64
N GLU A 87 -11.85 -4.24 -8.46
CA GLU A 87 -12.27 -4.80 -9.76
C GLU A 87 -11.08 -5.01 -10.70
N ARG A 88 -11.10 -6.14 -11.43
CA ARG A 88 -10.11 -6.46 -12.47
C ARG A 88 -8.66 -6.46 -11.97
N VAL A 89 -8.46 -6.86 -10.75
CA VAL A 89 -7.13 -7.17 -10.23
C VAL A 89 -6.69 -8.50 -10.84
N HIS A 90 -5.45 -8.56 -11.32
CA HIS A 90 -4.82 -9.76 -11.84
C HIS A 90 -3.65 -10.15 -10.95
N ILE A 91 -3.57 -11.44 -10.57
CA ILE A 91 -2.49 -12.04 -9.80
C ILE A 91 -2.02 -13.27 -10.57
N ALA A 92 -0.79 -13.25 -11.08
CA ALA A 92 -0.23 -14.38 -11.83
C ALA A 92 0.15 -15.57 -10.92
N GLY A 93 0.47 -15.30 -9.66
CA GLY A 93 0.77 -16.35 -8.68
C GLY A 93 -0.46 -16.74 -7.84
N GLN A 94 -0.17 -17.21 -6.64
CA GLN A 94 -1.17 -17.64 -5.66
C GLN A 94 -1.48 -16.52 -4.67
N LEU A 95 -2.74 -16.41 -4.25
CA LEU A 95 -3.17 -15.55 -3.15
C LEU A 95 -3.38 -16.39 -1.89
N MET A 96 -2.63 -16.10 -0.83
CA MET A 96 -2.77 -16.72 0.48
C MET A 96 -3.13 -15.68 1.54
N VAL A 97 -4.27 -15.86 2.21
CA VAL A 97 -4.79 -14.92 3.21
C VAL A 97 -5.10 -15.66 4.49
N SER A 98 -4.59 -15.15 5.62
CA SER A 98 -4.86 -15.77 6.93
C SER A 98 -6.22 -15.37 7.51
N GLY A 99 -6.74 -14.21 7.14
CA GLY A 99 -8.05 -13.69 7.56
C GLY A 99 -9.10 -13.76 6.46
N ASP A 100 -9.89 -12.71 6.36
CA ASP A 100 -11.00 -12.59 5.41
C ASP A 100 -10.54 -12.06 4.04
N ILE A 101 -11.28 -12.42 3.00
CA ILE A 101 -11.03 -11.97 1.64
C ILE A 101 -12.27 -11.28 1.07
N ASP A 102 -12.10 -10.07 0.54
CA ASP A 102 -13.12 -9.35 -0.24
C ASP A 102 -12.66 -9.21 -1.69
N ILE A 103 -13.36 -9.88 -2.61
CA ILE A 103 -12.99 -9.95 -4.03
C ILE A 103 -13.99 -9.15 -4.86
N GLY A 104 -13.48 -8.15 -5.60
CA GLY A 104 -14.23 -7.35 -6.55
C GLY A 104 -14.60 -8.12 -7.85
N ASP A 105 -15.27 -7.43 -8.76
CA ASP A 105 -15.70 -8.01 -10.02
C ASP A 105 -14.51 -8.23 -10.98
N ASP A 106 -14.58 -9.31 -11.77
CA ASP A 106 -13.59 -9.65 -12.82
C ASP A 106 -12.14 -9.81 -12.30
N VAL A 107 -11.94 -10.21 -11.05
CA VAL A 107 -10.62 -10.54 -10.49
C VAL A 107 -10.16 -11.88 -11.05
N ASP A 108 -8.89 -11.96 -11.48
CA ASP A 108 -8.25 -13.15 -12.01
C ASP A 108 -7.03 -13.53 -11.18
N ILE A 109 -7.00 -14.77 -10.67
CA ILE A 109 -5.88 -15.32 -9.88
C ILE A 109 -5.50 -16.64 -10.54
N GLU A 110 -4.35 -16.67 -11.25
CA GLU A 110 -4.01 -17.80 -12.13
C GLU A 110 -3.73 -19.09 -11.37
N GLU A 111 -3.01 -19.03 -10.24
CA GLU A 111 -2.66 -20.21 -9.43
C GLU A 111 -3.66 -20.49 -8.29
N GLY A 112 -4.77 -19.73 -8.25
CA GLY A 112 -5.82 -19.89 -7.27
C GLY A 112 -5.56 -19.15 -5.95
N PHE A 113 -6.47 -19.32 -5.00
CA PHE A 113 -6.37 -18.64 -3.71
C PHE A 113 -6.73 -19.57 -2.56
N GLU A 114 -6.20 -19.26 -1.37
CA GLU A 114 -6.49 -19.93 -0.11
C GLU A 114 -6.75 -18.87 0.97
N ALA A 115 -7.84 -19.02 1.73
CA ALA A 115 -8.18 -18.13 2.83
C ALA A 115 -8.63 -18.94 4.03
N ASN A 116 -8.23 -18.55 5.24
CA ASN A 116 -8.66 -19.18 6.48
C ASN A 116 -9.95 -18.58 7.05
N GLY A 117 -10.30 -17.36 6.63
CA GLY A 117 -11.49 -16.62 7.06
C GLY A 117 -12.66 -16.71 6.08
N TRP A 118 -13.52 -15.72 6.14
CA TRP A 118 -14.68 -15.60 5.26
C TRP A 118 -14.26 -15.11 3.89
N ILE A 119 -14.82 -15.73 2.85
CA ILE A 119 -14.63 -15.29 1.47
C ILE A 119 -15.90 -14.55 1.06
N VAL A 120 -15.77 -13.25 0.83
CA VAL A 120 -16.84 -12.38 0.39
C VAL A 120 -16.53 -11.90 -1.03
N ILE A 121 -17.32 -12.32 -1.99
CA ILE A 121 -17.26 -11.80 -3.36
C ILE A 121 -18.31 -10.69 -3.45
N ARG A 122 -17.88 -9.43 -3.43
CA ARG A 122 -18.76 -8.27 -3.41
C ARG A 122 -18.36 -7.23 -4.44
N ASN A 123 -19.39 -6.51 -4.86
CA ASN A 123 -19.21 -5.19 -5.49
C ASN A 123 -18.77 -4.17 -4.40
N PRO A 124 -17.55 -3.60 -4.45
CA PRO A 124 -16.88 -2.93 -3.31
C PRO A 124 -17.43 -1.54 -2.91
N VAL A 125 -18.41 -1.00 -3.64
CA VAL A 125 -18.93 0.35 -3.44
C VAL A 125 -19.60 0.60 -2.06
N PRO A 126 -20.22 -0.36 -1.35
CA PRO A 126 -20.98 -0.06 -0.15
C PRO A 126 -20.17 0.27 1.09
N THR A 127 -19.00 -0.33 1.31
CA THR A 127 -18.31 -0.27 2.62
C THR A 127 -17.63 1.08 2.88
N VAL A 128 -16.96 1.64 1.88
CA VAL A 128 -16.32 2.97 2.00
C VAL A 128 -17.38 4.07 2.11
N VAL A 129 -18.47 3.96 1.35
CA VAL A 129 -19.61 4.88 1.43
C VAL A 129 -20.28 4.79 2.80
N PHE A 130 -20.42 3.59 3.37
CA PHE A 130 -21.00 3.38 4.69
C PHE A 130 -20.13 4.03 5.78
N LEU A 131 -18.80 3.86 5.74
CA LEU A 131 -17.88 4.47 6.69
C LEU A 131 -17.94 6.01 6.62
N PHE A 132 -17.97 6.58 5.43
CA PHE A 132 -18.12 8.04 5.25
C PHE A 132 -19.47 8.54 5.76
N ILE A 133 -20.56 7.82 5.49
CA ILE A 133 -21.91 8.19 6.00
C ILE A 133 -21.94 8.06 7.53
N TYR A 134 -21.31 7.05 8.09
CA TYR A 134 -21.25 6.82 9.54
C TYR A 134 -20.47 7.95 10.24
N LEU A 135 -19.27 8.28 9.75
CA LEU A 135 -18.47 9.41 10.25
C LEU A 135 -19.20 10.75 10.11
N ALA A 136 -19.83 10.99 8.95
CA ALA A 136 -20.63 12.20 8.73
C ALA A 136 -21.84 12.29 9.67
N GLN A 137 -22.44 11.16 10.03
CA GLN A 137 -23.55 11.14 11.00
C GLN A 137 -23.07 11.38 12.44
N LEU A 138 -21.94 10.82 12.85
CA LEU A 138 -21.35 11.07 14.19
C LEU A 138 -21.05 12.58 14.35
N LEU A 139 -20.42 13.18 13.37
CA LEU A 139 -20.13 14.63 13.37
C LEU A 139 -21.40 15.50 13.36
N ARG A 140 -22.46 15.04 12.69
CA ARG A 140 -23.74 15.75 12.61
C ARG A 140 -24.55 15.67 13.91
N LEU A 141 -24.36 14.61 14.69
CA LEU A 141 -24.98 14.40 16.00
C LEU A 141 -24.22 15.11 17.12
N GLY A 142 -23.06 15.73 16.82
CA GLY A 142 -22.20 16.37 17.81
C GLY A 142 -21.40 15.36 18.67
N GLU A 143 -21.34 14.12 18.26
CA GLU A 143 -20.53 13.05 18.89
C GLU A 143 -19.07 13.13 18.41
N GLU A 144 -18.45 14.31 18.63
CA GLU A 144 -17.07 14.58 18.22
C GLU A 144 -16.10 13.60 18.90
N ALA A 145 -16.37 13.24 20.17
CA ALA A 145 -15.55 12.29 20.91
C ALA A 145 -15.59 10.87 20.32
N ALA A 146 -16.76 10.42 19.83
CA ALA A 146 -16.88 9.11 19.20
C ALA A 146 -16.24 9.08 17.81
N ALA A 147 -16.28 10.19 17.07
CA ALA A 147 -15.57 10.33 15.81
C ALA A 147 -14.05 10.37 16.02
N GLU A 148 -13.59 11.04 17.09
CA GLU A 148 -12.17 11.13 17.46
C GLU A 148 -11.65 9.77 17.94
N GLU A 149 -12.45 8.97 18.69
CA GLU A 149 -12.11 7.61 19.10
C GLU A 149 -11.93 6.66 17.89
N VAL A 150 -12.75 6.82 16.86
CA VAL A 150 -12.58 6.06 15.59
C VAL A 150 -11.30 6.48 14.88
N PHE A 151 -10.96 7.78 14.85
CA PHE A 151 -9.70 8.26 14.29
C PHE A 151 -8.49 7.85 15.12
N GLU A 152 -8.57 7.89 16.46
CA GLU A 152 -7.51 7.44 17.36
C GLU A 152 -7.26 5.94 17.25
N THR A 153 -8.31 5.13 17.04
CA THR A 153 -8.18 3.68 16.84
C THR A 153 -7.48 3.38 15.50
N LEU A 154 -7.74 4.19 14.47
CA LEU A 154 -7.06 4.08 13.16
C LEU A 154 -5.61 4.60 13.20
N ASP A 155 -5.27 5.47 14.15
CA ASP A 155 -3.93 6.08 14.28
C ASP A 155 -3.04 5.34 15.30
N ALA A 156 -3.65 4.59 16.23
CA ALA A 156 -2.93 3.90 17.32
C ALA A 156 -2.14 2.65 16.88
N GLU A 157 -2.34 2.17 15.65
CA GLU A 157 -1.64 1.00 15.10
C GLU A 157 -0.37 1.34 14.29
N ARG A 158 0.00 2.62 14.21
CA ARG A 158 1.18 3.04 13.45
C ARG A 158 2.43 3.14 14.32
N GLU A 159 3.18 2.07 14.45
CA GLU A 159 4.51 2.08 15.10
C GLU A 159 5.64 2.56 14.16
N ALA A 160 5.44 2.60 12.85
CA ALA A 160 6.43 3.03 11.87
C ALA A 160 5.83 3.94 10.78
N ASP A 161 6.69 4.81 10.20
CA ASP A 161 6.29 5.65 9.09
C ASP A 161 6.09 4.81 7.80
N PRO A 162 5.02 5.06 7.01
CA PRO A 162 4.77 4.31 5.79
C PRO A 162 5.77 4.64 4.68
N VAL A 163 6.14 3.65 3.88
CA VAL A 163 6.78 3.87 2.58
C VAL A 163 5.74 4.43 1.61
N LEU A 164 5.99 5.61 1.08
CA LEU A 164 5.11 6.27 0.12
C LEU A 164 5.73 6.26 -1.26
N ILE A 165 5.14 5.50 -2.19
CA ILE A 165 5.49 5.53 -3.60
C ILE A 165 4.43 6.36 -4.33
N PRO A 166 4.77 7.56 -4.84
CA PRO A 166 3.79 8.45 -5.42
C PRO A 166 3.23 7.92 -6.75
N ARG A 167 2.09 8.47 -7.14
CA ARG A 167 1.42 8.12 -8.40
C ARG A 167 2.35 8.23 -9.61
N SER A 168 2.24 7.31 -10.56
CA SER A 168 3.01 7.25 -11.80
C SER A 168 4.53 7.11 -11.60
N SER A 169 4.95 6.53 -10.47
CA SER A 169 6.34 6.18 -10.23
C SER A 169 6.74 4.92 -11.00
N HIS A 170 8.02 4.83 -11.34
CA HIS A 170 8.66 3.62 -11.85
C HIS A 170 9.81 3.27 -10.92
N VAL A 171 9.70 2.16 -10.23
CA VAL A 171 10.68 1.66 -9.27
C VAL A 171 11.25 0.36 -9.80
N SER A 172 12.53 0.38 -10.16
CA SER A 172 13.25 -0.76 -10.73
C SER A 172 14.50 -1.08 -9.92
N ASP A 173 15.02 -2.28 -10.06
CA ASP A 173 16.26 -2.72 -9.41
C ASP A 173 17.51 -1.91 -9.85
N ALA A 174 17.47 -1.31 -11.02
CA ALA A 174 18.59 -0.54 -11.58
C ALA A 174 18.46 0.96 -11.35
N ALA A 175 17.26 1.54 -11.36
CA ALA A 175 17.05 2.98 -11.18
C ALA A 175 15.62 3.33 -10.78
N TRP A 176 15.47 4.05 -9.69
CA TRP A 176 14.19 4.60 -9.25
C TRP A 176 13.96 5.95 -9.91
N ARG A 177 12.85 6.09 -10.62
CA ARG A 177 12.47 7.33 -11.30
C ARG A 177 11.18 7.87 -10.72
N VAL A 178 11.26 9.02 -10.08
CA VAL A 178 10.10 9.74 -9.56
C VAL A 178 10.11 11.17 -10.06
N SER A 179 8.98 11.65 -10.55
CA SER A 179 8.83 13.05 -11.04
C SER A 179 8.56 14.04 -9.91
N THR A 180 8.64 13.61 -8.67
CA THR A 180 8.35 14.39 -7.47
C THR A 180 9.60 14.49 -6.59
N PRO A 181 9.61 15.35 -5.55
CA PRO A 181 10.65 15.32 -4.54
C PRO A 181 10.67 13.96 -3.81
N ALA A 182 11.86 13.47 -3.50
CA ALA A 182 12.07 12.25 -2.73
C ALA A 182 12.74 12.56 -1.40
N THR A 183 12.27 11.93 -0.34
CA THR A 183 12.90 11.95 0.98
C THR A 183 13.23 10.53 1.39
N VAL A 184 14.48 10.29 1.73
CA VAL A 184 14.99 9.02 2.25
C VAL A 184 15.31 9.24 3.72
N GLY A 185 14.77 8.40 4.60
CA GLY A 185 15.05 8.45 6.04
C GLY A 185 16.51 8.09 6.37
N SER A 186 16.79 7.94 7.66
CA SER A 186 18.12 7.55 8.15
C SER A 186 18.26 6.03 8.22
N ASN A 187 19.49 5.52 8.19
CA ASN A 187 19.84 4.09 8.26
C ASN A 187 19.18 3.22 7.15
N CYS A 188 18.89 3.80 6.00
CA CYS A 188 18.37 3.07 4.85
C CYS A 188 19.51 2.40 4.07
N ARG A 189 19.21 1.24 3.45
CA ARG A 189 20.08 0.58 2.48
C ARG A 189 19.33 0.41 1.17
N LEU A 190 19.80 1.07 0.13
CA LEU A 190 19.13 1.13 -1.15
C LEU A 190 20.10 0.74 -2.26
N HIS A 191 19.68 -0.17 -3.12
CA HIS A 191 20.42 -0.52 -4.33
C HIS A 191 19.83 0.21 -5.55
N GLY A 192 20.71 0.72 -6.41
CA GLY A 192 20.31 1.40 -7.64
C GLY A 192 20.46 2.91 -7.57
N THR A 193 19.90 3.57 -8.55
CA THR A 193 20.01 5.04 -8.71
C THR A 193 18.65 5.68 -8.50
N ILE A 194 18.53 6.62 -7.58
CA ILE A 194 17.32 7.42 -7.39
C ILE A 194 17.40 8.67 -8.25
N ARG A 195 16.40 8.92 -9.10
CA ARG A 195 16.23 10.14 -9.88
C ARG A 195 14.93 10.82 -9.47
N ALA A 196 15.03 11.99 -8.88
CA ALA A 196 13.91 12.81 -8.43
C ALA A 196 14.16 14.28 -8.77
N THR A 197 13.13 15.12 -8.68
CA THR A 197 13.26 16.58 -8.88
C THR A 197 14.03 17.25 -7.75
N ALA A 198 13.95 16.72 -6.54
CA ALA A 198 14.78 17.06 -5.39
C ALA A 198 14.96 15.80 -4.55
N LEU A 199 16.12 15.63 -3.92
CA LEU A 199 16.45 14.46 -3.10
C LEU A 199 16.98 14.93 -1.76
N ASP A 200 16.34 14.46 -0.68
CA ASP A 200 16.78 14.67 0.71
C ASP A 200 17.07 13.30 1.32
N ILE A 201 18.30 13.11 1.83
CA ILE A 201 18.77 11.83 2.34
C ILE A 201 19.16 12.01 3.81
N GLY A 202 18.60 11.18 4.67
CA GLY A 202 18.93 11.10 6.10
C GLY A 202 20.34 10.57 6.37
N ALA A 203 20.76 10.66 7.61
CA ALA A 203 22.08 10.21 8.04
C ALA A 203 22.22 8.67 7.98
N ASP A 204 23.45 8.18 7.80
CA ASP A 204 23.79 6.76 7.83
C ASP A 204 23.04 5.90 6.79
N THR A 205 22.70 6.49 5.64
CA THR A 205 22.07 5.81 4.48
C THR A 205 23.14 5.41 3.48
N GLU A 206 23.12 4.13 3.03
CA GLU A 206 24.04 3.52 2.06
C GLU A 206 23.31 3.19 0.73
#